data_99c334d459ae0ade09f6e7ef334fe414
#
_entry.id   99c334d459ae0ade09f6e7ef334fe414
#
_cell.length_a   1.000
_cell.length_b   1.000
_cell.length_c   1.000
_cell.angle_alpha   90.00
_cell.angle_beta   90.00
_cell.angle_gamma   90.00
#
_symmetry.space_group_name_H-M   'P 1'
#
loop_
_entity.id
_entity.type
_entity.pdbx_description
1 polymer ?
#
loop_
_entity_poly.entity_id
_entity_poly.type
_entity_poly.pdbx_seq_one_letter_code
_entity_poly.pdbx_strand_id
1 'polypeptide(L)'
;PMDSGELIMGQVRSDNSRMAETIDVVRQEWADIAQNAISAEELAEAKTYLTGAYALRFDGNANIAGIMVGMQMTGLPVDYIATRNDLVNAVTLDDIRRVAKRIYQPENLHFVVVGQPDGVVSTD
;
A
#
# COMPACT_ATOMS: atom_id res chain seq x y z
N PRO A 1 -4.54 -7.73 -8.79
CA PRO A 1 -3.30 -7.87 -9.53
C PRO A 1 -3.57 -7.65 -11.01
N MET A 2 -2.65 -6.99 -11.70
CA MET A 2 -2.69 -6.84 -13.14
C MET A 2 -1.76 -7.89 -13.77
N ASP A 3 -2.18 -8.49 -14.87
CA ASP A 3 -1.42 -9.61 -15.48
C ASP A 3 -0.03 -9.20 -15.99
N SER A 4 0.22 -7.90 -16.19
CA SER A 4 1.45 -7.42 -16.82
C SER A 4 2.11 -6.25 -16.09
N GLY A 5 1.66 -5.91 -14.91
CA GLY A 5 2.26 -4.85 -14.11
C GLY A 5 1.50 -4.60 -12.82
N GLU A 6 2.21 -4.19 -11.78
CA GLU A 6 1.64 -3.86 -10.49
C GLU A 6 1.94 -2.39 -10.19
N LEU A 7 0.96 -1.69 -9.64
CA LEU A 7 1.06 -0.28 -9.30
C LEU A 7 0.71 -0.08 -7.82
N ILE A 8 1.47 0.77 -7.17
CA ILE A 8 1.04 1.38 -5.91
C ILE A 8 0.42 2.72 -6.27
N MET A 9 -0.84 2.89 -5.92
CA MET A 9 -1.58 4.13 -6.18
C MET A 9 -2.02 4.75 -4.87
N GLY A 10 -1.83 6.06 -4.75
CA GLY A 10 -2.36 6.88 -3.69
C GLY A 10 -3.28 7.97 -4.25
N GLN A 11 -4.15 8.50 -3.43
CA GLN A 11 -5.00 9.62 -3.76
C GLN A 11 -5.02 10.60 -2.59
N VAL A 12 -4.88 11.88 -2.90
CA VAL A 12 -4.99 12.96 -1.92
C VAL A 12 -5.85 14.07 -2.49
N ARG A 13 -6.54 14.79 -1.63
CA ARG A 13 -7.27 16.02 -1.96
C ARG A 13 -6.70 17.16 -1.14
N SER A 14 -6.45 18.28 -1.80
CA SER A 14 -5.93 19.49 -1.18
C SER A 14 -6.49 20.70 -1.91
N ASP A 15 -6.43 21.87 -1.28
CA ASP A 15 -6.71 23.13 -1.95
C ASP A 15 -5.68 23.41 -3.05
N ASN A 16 -6.09 24.09 -4.11
CA ASN A 16 -5.20 24.43 -5.22
C ASN A 16 -3.93 25.15 -4.77
N SER A 17 -4.04 26.08 -3.82
CA SER A 17 -2.92 26.83 -3.23
C SER A 17 -1.92 25.97 -2.42
N ARG A 18 -2.30 24.77 -2.01
CA ARG A 18 -1.46 23.86 -1.22
C ARG A 18 -1.03 22.61 -1.97
N MET A 19 -1.39 22.49 -3.24
CA MET A 19 -1.11 21.26 -4.00
C MET A 19 0.39 21.05 -4.23
N ALA A 20 1.16 22.11 -4.48
CA ALA A 20 2.61 22.00 -4.61
C ALA A 20 3.26 21.47 -3.32
N GLU A 21 2.90 22.04 -2.16
CA GLU A 21 3.35 21.57 -0.85
C GLU A 21 2.96 20.11 -0.61
N THR A 22 1.73 19.73 -0.98
CA THR A 22 1.24 18.36 -0.84
C THR A 22 2.08 17.36 -1.65
N ILE A 23 2.46 17.71 -2.88
CA ILE A 23 3.33 16.89 -3.73
C ILE A 23 4.71 16.72 -3.09
N ASP A 24 5.27 17.81 -2.57
CA ASP A 24 6.59 17.78 -1.92
C ASP A 24 6.57 16.90 -0.65
N VAL A 25 5.53 17.01 0.17
CA VAL A 25 5.35 16.14 1.35
C VAL A 25 5.28 14.67 0.92
N VAL A 26 4.49 14.34 -0.09
CA VAL A 26 4.39 12.94 -0.57
C VAL A 26 5.75 12.43 -1.05
N ARG A 27 6.53 13.24 -1.76
CA ARG A 27 7.88 12.85 -2.21
C ARG A 27 8.84 12.64 -1.05
N GLN A 28 8.77 13.51 -0.04
CA GLN A 28 9.61 13.40 1.16
C GLN A 28 9.28 12.14 1.95
N GLU A 29 8.01 11.87 2.22
CA GLU A 29 7.57 10.65 2.89
C GLU A 29 7.97 9.38 2.12
N TRP A 30 7.87 9.43 0.78
CA TRP A 30 8.29 8.31 -0.07
C TRP A 30 9.79 8.04 0.04
N ALA A 31 10.60 9.09 0.07
CA ALA A 31 12.04 8.99 0.26
C ALA A 31 12.41 8.52 1.67
N ASP A 32 11.68 9.01 2.69
CA ASP A 32 11.92 8.62 4.08
C ASP A 32 11.64 7.14 4.31
N ILE A 33 10.51 6.64 3.81
CA ILE A 33 10.19 5.20 3.88
C ILE A 33 11.25 4.36 3.16
N ALA A 34 11.78 4.81 2.02
CA ALA A 34 12.82 4.10 1.29
C ALA A 34 14.13 3.99 2.08
N GLN A 35 14.47 5.02 2.86
CA GLN A 35 15.72 5.11 3.62
C GLN A 35 15.61 4.47 5.01
N ASN A 36 14.57 4.80 5.73
CA ASN A 36 14.41 4.49 7.15
C ASN A 36 13.45 3.31 7.39
N ALA A 37 12.60 2.98 6.40
CA ALA A 37 11.50 2.03 6.54
C ALA A 37 10.51 2.48 7.63
N ILE A 38 10.06 1.55 8.45
CA ILE A 38 9.17 1.82 9.59
C ILE A 38 9.83 1.34 10.90
N SER A 39 9.34 1.83 12.02
CA SER A 39 9.77 1.39 13.34
C SER A 39 9.26 -0.01 13.69
N ALA A 40 9.83 -0.63 14.72
CA ALA A 40 9.36 -1.91 15.25
C ALA A 40 7.94 -1.81 15.84
N GLU A 41 7.60 -0.66 16.40
CA GLU A 41 6.28 -0.37 16.97
C GLU A 41 5.22 -0.29 15.87
N GLU A 42 5.47 0.48 14.81
CA GLU A 42 4.58 0.58 13.64
C GLU A 42 4.37 -0.78 12.97
N LEU A 43 5.43 -1.61 12.86
CA LEU A 43 5.28 -2.97 12.34
C LEU A 43 4.37 -3.82 13.23
N ALA A 44 4.53 -3.73 14.55
CA ALA A 44 3.71 -4.48 15.49
C ALA A 44 2.22 -4.04 15.43
N GLU A 45 1.97 -2.75 15.38
CA GLU A 45 0.63 -2.19 15.22
C GLU A 45 -0.01 -2.61 13.90
N ALA A 46 0.72 -2.52 12.78
CA ALA A 46 0.25 -2.96 11.47
C ALA A 46 -0.11 -4.45 11.45
N LYS A 47 0.71 -5.31 12.06
CA LYS A 47 0.40 -6.74 12.20
C LYS A 47 -0.86 -6.96 13.01
N THR A 48 -1.00 -6.30 14.15
CA THR A 48 -2.19 -6.39 15.00
C THR A 48 -3.44 -5.99 14.23
N TYR A 49 -3.40 -4.87 13.52
CA TYR A 49 -4.51 -4.41 12.70
C TYR A 49 -4.85 -5.40 11.58
N LEU A 50 -3.86 -5.81 10.79
CA LEU A 50 -4.06 -6.68 9.63
C LEU A 50 -4.57 -8.07 10.01
N THR A 51 -4.10 -8.64 11.11
CA THR A 51 -4.52 -9.97 11.58
C THR A 51 -5.88 -9.92 12.25
N GLY A 52 -6.14 -8.89 13.07
CA GLY A 52 -7.42 -8.71 13.76
C GLY A 52 -8.58 -8.40 12.80
N ALA A 53 -8.36 -7.53 11.82
CA ALA A 53 -9.39 -7.15 10.85
C ALA A 53 -9.71 -8.27 9.84
N TYR A 54 -8.82 -9.26 9.68
CA TYR A 54 -8.99 -10.28 8.65
C TYR A 54 -10.23 -11.15 8.86
N ALA A 55 -10.48 -11.58 10.08
CA ALA A 55 -11.64 -12.41 10.41
C ALA A 55 -12.98 -11.73 10.10
N LEU A 56 -13.04 -10.40 10.23
CA LEU A 56 -14.25 -9.62 9.99
C LEU A 56 -14.69 -9.61 8.51
N ARG A 57 -13.79 -10.00 7.60
CA ARG A 57 -14.10 -10.07 6.17
C ARG A 57 -14.97 -11.27 5.79
N PHE A 58 -15.06 -12.28 6.65
CA PHE A 58 -15.80 -13.52 6.41
C PHE A 58 -17.22 -13.48 6.96
N ASP A 59 -17.82 -12.31 7.00
CA ASP A 59 -19.22 -12.14 7.39
C ASP A 59 -20.14 -12.31 6.18
N GLY A 60 -20.93 -13.37 6.21
CA GLY A 60 -21.92 -13.71 5.20
C GLY A 60 -21.40 -14.48 3.98
N ASN A 61 -22.26 -15.37 3.45
CA ASN A 61 -21.90 -16.29 2.37
C ASN A 61 -21.45 -15.58 1.08
N ALA A 62 -22.04 -14.42 0.75
CA ALA A 62 -21.68 -13.66 -0.45
C ALA A 62 -20.25 -13.13 -0.38
N ASN A 63 -19.85 -12.61 0.79
CA ASN A 63 -18.48 -12.14 1.01
C ASN A 63 -17.48 -13.28 0.95
N ILE A 64 -17.78 -14.40 1.59
CA ILE A 64 -16.94 -15.61 1.57
C ILE A 64 -16.75 -16.09 0.12
N ALA A 65 -17.84 -16.21 -0.64
CA ALA A 65 -17.77 -16.62 -2.04
C ALA A 65 -16.92 -15.65 -2.88
N GLY A 66 -17.10 -14.34 -2.70
CA GLY A 66 -16.31 -13.32 -3.39
C GLY A 66 -14.82 -13.42 -3.06
N ILE A 67 -14.46 -13.63 -1.80
CA ILE A 67 -13.07 -13.83 -1.38
C ILE A 67 -12.48 -15.09 -2.03
N MET A 68 -13.19 -16.21 -2.01
CA MET A 68 -12.72 -17.46 -2.60
C MET A 68 -12.52 -17.36 -4.11
N VAL A 69 -13.43 -16.69 -4.83
CA VAL A 69 -13.27 -16.41 -6.26
C VAL A 69 -12.05 -15.53 -6.50
N GLY A 70 -11.86 -14.46 -5.73
CA GLY A 70 -10.68 -13.60 -5.83
C GLY A 70 -9.37 -14.36 -5.59
N MET A 71 -9.35 -15.26 -4.59
CA MET A 71 -8.19 -16.12 -4.32
C MET A 71 -7.90 -17.05 -5.50
N GLN A 72 -8.93 -17.67 -6.05
CA GLN A 72 -8.78 -18.55 -7.22
C GLN A 72 -8.25 -17.80 -8.44
N MET A 73 -8.76 -16.61 -8.72
CA MET A 73 -8.28 -15.74 -9.82
C MET A 73 -6.81 -15.33 -9.67
N THR A 74 -6.33 -15.21 -8.43
CA THR A 74 -4.94 -14.84 -8.14
C THR A 74 -4.02 -16.03 -7.86
N GLY A 75 -4.52 -17.27 -8.03
CA GLY A 75 -3.74 -18.48 -7.81
C GLY A 75 -3.41 -18.79 -6.35
N LEU A 76 -4.11 -18.17 -5.39
CA LEU A 76 -3.92 -18.47 -3.97
C LEU A 76 -4.57 -19.80 -3.59
N PRO A 77 -3.91 -20.65 -2.80
CA PRO A 77 -4.47 -21.92 -2.35
C PRO A 77 -5.59 -21.73 -1.33
N VAL A 78 -6.48 -22.71 -1.21
CA VAL A 78 -7.65 -22.63 -0.30
C VAL A 78 -7.25 -22.46 1.17
N ASP A 79 -6.15 -23.06 1.58
CA ASP A 79 -5.60 -22.97 2.94
C ASP A 79 -4.95 -21.61 3.25
N TYR A 80 -4.79 -20.73 2.25
CA TYR A 80 -4.31 -19.37 2.47
C TYR A 80 -5.16 -18.62 3.51
N ILE A 81 -6.46 -18.89 3.59
CA ILE A 81 -7.33 -18.27 4.60
C ILE A 81 -6.83 -18.60 6.02
N ALA A 82 -6.44 -19.84 6.25
CA ALA A 82 -5.94 -20.28 7.57
C ALA A 82 -4.49 -19.82 7.84
N THR A 83 -3.65 -19.77 6.81
CA THR A 83 -2.20 -19.51 6.95
C THR A 83 -1.81 -18.04 6.79
N ARG A 84 -2.68 -17.20 6.24
CA ARG A 84 -2.38 -15.79 5.95
C ARG A 84 -1.89 -15.01 7.17
N ASN A 85 -2.51 -15.19 8.32
CA ASN A 85 -2.12 -14.45 9.53
C ASN A 85 -0.73 -14.87 10.03
N ASP A 86 -0.36 -16.12 9.87
CA ASP A 86 1.00 -16.60 10.19
C ASP A 86 2.03 -15.97 9.23
N LEU A 87 1.71 -15.85 7.94
CA LEU A 87 2.55 -15.17 6.97
C LEU A 87 2.73 -13.69 7.32
N VAL A 88 1.66 -12.99 7.71
CA VAL A 88 1.74 -11.60 8.16
C VAL A 88 2.61 -11.47 9.42
N ASN A 89 2.43 -12.35 10.38
CA ASN A 89 3.20 -12.33 11.62
C ASN A 89 4.68 -12.67 11.42
N ALA A 90 5.01 -13.45 10.40
CA ALA A 90 6.39 -13.81 10.05
C ALA A 90 7.19 -12.66 9.42
N VAL A 91 6.54 -11.61 8.90
CA VAL A 91 7.22 -10.46 8.28
C VAL A 91 8.14 -9.79 9.30
N THR A 92 9.39 -9.56 8.93
CA THR A 92 10.41 -8.92 9.76
C THR A 92 10.66 -7.46 9.35
N LEU A 93 11.31 -6.68 10.20
CA LEU A 93 11.77 -5.34 9.84
C LEU A 93 12.75 -5.35 8.66
N ASP A 94 13.58 -6.38 8.56
CA ASP A 94 14.52 -6.51 7.44
C ASP A 94 13.79 -6.80 6.12
N ASP A 95 12.68 -7.54 6.16
CA ASP A 95 11.81 -7.70 4.99
C ASP A 95 11.20 -6.36 4.56
N ILE A 96 10.69 -5.59 5.53
CA ILE A 96 10.13 -4.26 5.26
C ILE A 96 11.21 -3.35 4.64
N ARG A 97 12.40 -3.27 5.23
CA ARG A 97 13.52 -2.46 4.71
C ARG A 97 13.89 -2.84 3.28
N ARG A 98 14.02 -4.14 3.03
CA ARG A 98 14.34 -4.66 1.69
C ARG A 98 13.28 -4.30 0.66
N VAL A 99 12.01 -4.46 1.00
CA VAL A 99 10.89 -4.16 0.11
C VAL A 99 10.71 -2.65 -0.07
N ALA A 100 10.78 -1.88 1.00
CA ALA A 100 10.67 -0.43 0.97
C ALA A 100 11.71 0.18 0.01
N LYS A 101 12.98 -0.19 0.18
CA LYS A 101 14.07 0.27 -0.68
C LYS A 101 13.89 -0.08 -2.16
N ARG A 102 13.21 -1.18 -2.46
CA ARG A 102 12.93 -1.60 -3.84
C ARG A 102 11.76 -0.85 -4.46
N ILE A 103 10.71 -0.58 -3.67
CA ILE A 103 9.43 -0.10 -4.19
C ILE A 103 9.30 1.42 -4.09
N TYR A 104 9.73 2.01 -2.96
CA TYR A 104 9.60 3.43 -2.72
C TYR A 104 10.76 4.20 -3.32
N GLN A 105 10.76 4.36 -4.66
CA GLN A 105 11.75 5.13 -5.41
C GLN A 105 11.11 6.49 -5.79
N PRO A 106 11.51 7.59 -5.16
CA PRO A 106 10.90 8.91 -5.37
C PRO A 106 10.96 9.39 -6.82
N GLU A 107 12.01 8.99 -7.55
CA GLU A 107 12.22 9.30 -8.96
C GLU A 107 11.20 8.64 -9.89
N ASN A 108 10.54 7.57 -9.44
CA ASN A 108 9.53 6.84 -10.21
C ASN A 108 8.09 7.26 -9.85
N LEU A 109 7.93 8.29 -9.01
CA LEU A 109 6.62 8.83 -8.69
C LEU A 109 6.05 9.65 -9.85
N HIS A 110 4.88 9.27 -10.32
CA HIS A 110 4.10 10.02 -11.28
C HIS A 110 2.87 10.63 -10.61
N PHE A 111 2.70 11.93 -10.78
CA PHE A 111 1.56 12.66 -10.24
C PHE A 111 0.60 13.03 -11.37
N VAL A 112 -0.66 12.69 -11.20
CA VAL A 112 -1.75 13.18 -12.04
C VAL A 112 -2.58 14.14 -11.21
N VAL A 113 -2.58 15.41 -11.57
CA VAL A 113 -3.28 16.46 -10.84
C VAL A 113 -4.45 16.98 -11.65
N VAL A 114 -5.63 17.00 -11.06
CA VAL A 114 -6.85 17.52 -11.67
C VAL A 114 -7.30 18.75 -10.88
N GLY A 115 -7.29 19.92 -11.54
CA GLY A 115 -7.63 21.20 -10.92
C GLY A 115 -6.85 22.35 -11.55
N GLN A 116 -6.73 23.43 -10.81
CA GLN A 116 -5.91 24.62 -11.17
C GLN A 116 -4.92 24.89 -10.03
N PRO A 117 -3.96 24.02 -9.79
CA PRO A 117 -3.04 24.15 -8.68
C PRO A 117 -2.05 25.31 -8.90
N ASP A 118 -1.84 26.09 -7.84
CA ASP A 118 -0.81 27.12 -7.84
C ASP A 118 0.58 26.48 -7.75
N GLY A 119 1.52 26.93 -8.58
CA GLY A 119 2.93 26.52 -8.51
C GLY A 119 3.23 25.09 -9.00
N VAL A 120 2.24 24.39 -9.55
CA VAL A 120 2.45 23.07 -10.19
C VAL A 120 2.47 23.23 -11.69
N VAL A 121 3.56 22.79 -12.32
CA VAL A 121 3.74 22.85 -13.77
C VAL A 121 3.77 21.42 -14.30
N SER A 122 3.04 21.17 -15.41
CA SER A 122 3.14 19.90 -16.13
C SER A 122 4.55 19.72 -16.69
N THR A 123 5.04 18.49 -16.60
CA THR A 123 6.36 18.10 -17.13
C THR A 123 6.26 17.37 -18.46
N ASP A 124 5.03 17.16 -18.97
CA ASP A 124 4.74 16.50 -20.24
C ASP A 124 4.66 17.52 -21.41
#